data_8a6f145e82915690964dc8377871dfc2
#
_entry.id   8a6f145e82915690964dc8377871dfc2
#
_cell.length_a   1.000
_cell.length_b   1.000
_cell.length_c   1.000
_cell.angle_alpha   90.00
_cell.angle_beta   90.00
_cell.angle_gamma   90.00
#
_symmetry.space_group_name_H-M   'P 1'
#
loop_
_entity.id
_entity.type
_entity.pdbx_description
1 polymer ?
#
loop_
_entity_poly.entity_id
_entity_poly.type
_entity_poly.pdbx_seq_one_letter_code
_entity_poly.pdbx_strand_id
1 'polypeptide(L)'
;MSVLFFKRFLKRPLQIASIVPSSQALVERVASKIDFDRAHVIAEYGPGEGVHSRALAQRMRPDARLLLFELDPAFSRDLTQQFAGDPRVCVINANAATIRLELAKRGIPHCDYIISGIPFSILEIEKKRNLLRETHDALAPGGAFIIYQVTNELRQHAIDFAPDSESEYFLQNIPPMFITVFRKTGELDGNGAIDPADSQFSSNYAR
;
A
#
# COMPACT_ATOMS: atom_id res chain seq x y z
N MET A 1 22.18 7.95 5.29
CA MET A 1 21.12 8.98 5.42
C MET A 1 21.48 10.16 4.51
N SER A 2 20.64 10.48 3.52
CA SER A 2 20.91 11.58 2.57
C SER A 2 20.75 12.93 3.29
N VAL A 3 21.65 13.88 2.99
CA VAL A 3 21.63 15.26 3.55
C VAL A 3 20.34 16.01 3.15
N LEU A 4 19.73 15.63 2.03
CA LEU A 4 18.46 16.17 1.54
C LEU A 4 17.30 15.76 2.45
N PHE A 5 17.33 14.55 2.95
CA PHE A 5 16.41 13.99 3.92
C PHE A 5 16.42 14.78 5.23
N PHE A 6 17.61 15.03 5.77
CA PHE A 6 17.77 15.76 7.02
C PHE A 6 17.31 17.23 6.92
N LYS A 7 17.52 17.90 5.79
CA LYS A 7 17.05 19.28 5.55
C LYS A 7 15.53 19.39 5.42
N ARG A 8 14.86 18.40 4.86
CA ARG A 8 13.39 18.35 4.82
C ARG A 8 12.82 18.03 6.20
N PHE A 9 13.48 17.15 6.95
CA PHE A 9 13.15 16.82 8.34
C PHE A 9 13.05 18.07 9.24
N LEU A 10 13.99 18.97 9.20
CA LEU A 10 14.01 20.17 10.05
C LEU A 10 12.92 21.20 9.72
N LYS A 11 12.37 21.18 8.50
CA LYS A 11 11.38 22.17 8.07
C LYS A 11 9.93 21.82 8.36
N ARG A 12 9.57 20.54 8.57
CA ARG A 12 8.18 20.11 8.82
C ARG A 12 8.12 18.82 9.66
N PRO A 13 8.31 18.87 10.96
CA PRO A 13 8.42 17.68 11.82
C PRO A 13 7.17 16.77 11.82
N LEU A 14 5.97 17.31 11.65
CA LEU A 14 4.72 16.52 11.61
C LEU A 14 4.48 15.78 10.27
N GLN A 15 5.10 16.23 9.17
CA GLN A 15 5.09 15.51 7.90
C GLN A 15 6.14 14.40 7.85
N ILE A 16 7.01 14.32 8.81
CA ILE A 16 8.27 13.60 8.83
C ILE A 16 8.21 12.29 9.59
N ALA A 17 7.17 12.07 10.39
CA ALA A 17 6.94 10.75 10.99
C ALA A 17 6.80 9.62 9.95
N SER A 18 6.54 9.98 8.68
CA SER A 18 6.52 9.05 7.54
C SER A 18 7.83 8.97 6.76
N ILE A 19 8.86 9.71 7.16
CA ILE A 19 10.15 9.76 6.46
C ILE A 19 11.28 9.19 7.33
N VAL A 20 11.01 8.72 8.53
CA VAL A 20 12.00 7.94 9.29
C VAL A 20 12.18 6.60 8.58
N PRO A 21 13.41 6.22 8.22
CA PRO A 21 13.63 4.92 7.59
C PRO A 21 13.04 3.82 8.45
N SER A 22 12.25 2.96 7.84
CA SER A 22 11.68 1.81 8.54
C SER A 22 12.81 0.95 9.11
N SER A 23 12.69 0.57 10.38
CA SER A 23 13.62 -0.39 10.98
C SER A 23 13.52 -1.73 10.26
N GLN A 24 14.60 -2.52 10.27
CA GLN A 24 14.55 -3.87 9.71
C GLN A 24 13.43 -4.69 10.36
N ALA A 25 13.22 -4.53 11.66
CA ALA A 25 12.15 -5.21 12.40
C ALA A 25 10.75 -4.81 11.89
N LEU A 26 10.51 -3.53 11.54
CA LEU A 26 9.25 -3.09 10.95
C LEU A 26 9.05 -3.69 9.55
N VAL A 27 10.10 -3.68 8.72
CA VAL A 27 10.07 -4.28 7.38
C VAL A 27 9.68 -5.76 7.46
N GLU A 28 10.34 -6.52 8.35
CA GLU A 28 10.04 -7.94 8.58
C GLU A 28 8.60 -8.14 9.07
N ARG A 29 8.15 -7.29 10.01
CA ARG A 29 6.80 -7.39 10.56
C ARG A 29 5.73 -7.09 9.52
N VAL A 30 5.89 -6.07 8.69
CA VAL A 30 4.97 -5.76 7.58
C VAL A 30 4.97 -6.89 6.57
N ALA A 31 6.13 -7.38 6.17
CA ALA A 31 6.24 -8.48 5.21
C ALA A 31 5.63 -9.79 5.75
N SER A 32 5.66 -10.04 7.07
CA SER A 32 5.03 -11.23 7.68
C SER A 32 3.50 -11.25 7.57
N LYS A 33 2.86 -10.16 7.15
CA LYS A 33 1.41 -10.09 6.90
C LYS A 33 1.02 -10.57 5.50
N ILE A 34 2.00 -10.90 4.66
CA ILE A 34 1.81 -11.30 3.25
C ILE A 34 2.07 -12.80 3.13
N ASP A 35 1.15 -13.49 2.50
CA ASP A 35 1.35 -14.87 2.04
C ASP A 35 2.04 -14.83 0.66
N PHE A 36 3.37 -14.87 0.65
CA PHE A 36 4.16 -14.81 -0.57
C PHE A 36 4.01 -16.03 -1.46
N ASP A 37 3.58 -17.17 -0.93
CA ASP A 37 3.33 -18.38 -1.72
C ASP A 37 2.10 -18.25 -2.59
N ARG A 38 1.17 -17.37 -2.22
CA ARG A 38 -0.10 -17.13 -2.93
C ARG A 38 -0.16 -15.78 -3.65
N ALA A 39 0.66 -14.82 -3.24
CA ALA A 39 0.64 -13.47 -3.81
C ALA A 39 1.22 -13.44 -5.24
N HIS A 40 0.41 -13.05 -6.21
CA HIS A 40 0.81 -12.83 -7.60
C HIS A 40 1.01 -11.35 -7.93
N VAL A 41 0.22 -10.47 -7.34
CA VAL A 41 0.33 -9.03 -7.57
C VAL A 41 0.35 -8.28 -6.24
N ILE A 42 1.47 -7.60 -6.00
CA ILE A 42 1.66 -6.75 -4.83
C ILE A 42 1.84 -5.32 -5.32
N ALA A 43 1.15 -4.36 -4.68
CA ALA A 43 1.41 -2.94 -4.91
C ALA A 43 1.94 -2.28 -3.63
N GLU A 44 2.82 -1.28 -3.78
CA GLU A 44 3.31 -0.46 -2.69
C GLU A 44 3.08 1.01 -2.99
N TYR A 45 2.48 1.73 -2.04
CA TYR A 45 2.23 3.17 -2.10
C TYR A 45 3.28 3.93 -1.31
N GLY A 46 3.97 4.85 -1.98
CA GLY A 46 5.00 5.68 -1.38
C GLY A 46 6.23 4.89 -0.93
N PRO A 47 6.86 4.09 -1.81
CA PRO A 47 8.04 3.30 -1.48
C PRO A 47 9.24 4.15 -1.03
N GLY A 48 9.30 5.43 -1.41
CA GLY A 48 10.41 6.32 -1.07
C GLY A 48 11.77 5.76 -1.51
N GLU A 49 12.64 5.45 -0.54
CA GLU A 49 13.96 4.84 -0.79
C GLU A 49 13.91 3.32 -1.09
N GLY A 50 12.73 2.71 -1.14
CA GLY A 50 12.53 1.31 -1.51
C GLY A 50 12.93 0.28 -0.45
N VAL A 51 12.90 0.64 0.84
CA VAL A 51 13.30 -0.25 1.93
C VAL A 51 12.39 -1.48 2.01
N HIS A 52 11.07 -1.26 2.01
CA HIS A 52 10.08 -2.34 1.95
C HIS A 52 10.08 -3.01 0.58
N SER A 53 10.17 -2.25 -0.51
CA SER A 53 10.20 -2.77 -1.89
C SER A 53 11.27 -3.85 -2.09
N ARG A 54 12.49 -3.63 -1.54
CA ARG A 54 13.57 -4.63 -1.60
C ARG A 54 13.20 -5.92 -0.87
N ALA A 55 12.63 -5.81 0.31
CA ALA A 55 12.23 -6.97 1.10
C ALA A 55 11.10 -7.76 0.43
N LEU A 56 10.18 -7.06 -0.23
CA LEU A 56 9.11 -7.68 -1.02
C LEU A 56 9.67 -8.41 -2.25
N ALA A 57 10.52 -7.73 -3.05
CA ALA A 57 11.11 -8.30 -4.25
C ALA A 57 11.96 -9.55 -3.96
N GLN A 58 12.64 -9.60 -2.80
CA GLN A 58 13.41 -10.77 -2.37
C GLN A 58 12.56 -11.99 -2.00
N ARG A 59 11.31 -11.77 -1.57
CA ARG A 59 10.41 -12.81 -1.05
C ARG A 59 9.36 -13.27 -2.02
N MET A 60 8.99 -12.39 -2.97
CA MET A 60 7.94 -12.70 -3.92
C MET A 60 8.34 -13.82 -4.88
N ARG A 61 7.34 -14.53 -5.36
CA ARG A 61 7.47 -15.61 -6.36
C ARG A 61 8.15 -15.11 -7.64
N PRO A 62 8.79 -15.99 -8.42
CA PRO A 62 9.38 -15.63 -9.71
C PRO A 62 8.40 -15.09 -10.74
N ASP A 63 7.12 -15.51 -10.66
CA ASP A 63 6.03 -15.13 -11.54
C ASP A 63 5.15 -13.99 -10.99
N ALA A 64 5.45 -13.49 -9.77
CA ALA A 64 4.72 -12.39 -9.17
C ALA A 64 5.15 -11.03 -9.74
N ARG A 65 4.32 -10.01 -9.53
CA ARG A 65 4.56 -8.62 -9.94
C ARG A 65 4.52 -7.70 -8.73
N LEU A 66 5.45 -6.74 -8.69
CA LEU A 66 5.49 -5.67 -7.70
C LEU A 66 5.32 -4.32 -8.40
N LEU A 67 4.26 -3.59 -8.04
CA LEU A 67 3.94 -2.26 -8.58
C LEU A 67 4.26 -1.19 -7.54
N LEU A 68 5.19 -0.30 -7.83
CA LEU A 68 5.66 0.75 -6.92
C LEU A 68 5.08 2.10 -7.35
N PHE A 69 4.12 2.64 -6.60
CA PHE A 69 3.50 3.94 -6.86
C PHE A 69 4.24 5.03 -6.09
N GLU A 70 5.05 5.82 -6.79
CA GLU A 70 5.83 6.91 -6.20
C GLU A 70 5.50 8.24 -6.87
N LEU A 71 5.07 9.21 -6.06
CA LEU A 71 4.66 10.52 -6.56
C LEU A 71 5.86 11.44 -6.83
N ASP A 72 6.93 11.32 -6.02
CA ASP A 72 8.14 12.13 -6.20
C ASP A 72 8.97 11.61 -7.38
N PRO A 73 9.20 12.42 -8.43
CA PRO A 73 9.96 11.97 -9.60
C PRO A 73 11.42 11.62 -9.31
N ALA A 74 12.03 12.16 -8.24
CA ALA A 74 13.40 11.81 -7.88
C ALA A 74 13.46 10.40 -7.28
N PHE A 75 12.61 10.10 -6.29
CA PHE A 75 12.50 8.74 -5.77
C PHE A 75 12.08 7.73 -6.83
N SER A 76 11.16 8.11 -7.73
CA SER A 76 10.75 7.23 -8.83
C SER A 76 11.91 6.87 -9.75
N ARG A 77 12.81 7.83 -10.09
CA ARG A 77 14.02 7.55 -10.88
C ARG A 77 14.99 6.64 -10.15
N ASP A 78 15.22 6.90 -8.85
CA ASP A 78 16.13 6.12 -8.02
C ASP A 78 15.64 4.66 -7.89
N LEU A 79 14.33 4.46 -7.68
CA LEU A 79 13.70 3.14 -7.67
C LEU A 79 13.82 2.43 -9.02
N THR A 80 13.63 3.16 -10.13
CA THR A 80 13.77 2.59 -11.47
C THR A 80 15.19 2.07 -11.70
N GLN A 81 16.21 2.80 -11.26
CA GLN A 81 17.60 2.34 -11.33
C GLN A 81 17.86 1.16 -10.40
N GLN A 82 17.33 1.21 -9.17
CA GLN A 82 17.51 0.16 -8.18
C GLN A 82 16.96 -1.19 -8.63
N PHE A 83 15.82 -1.17 -9.32
CA PHE A 83 15.14 -2.38 -9.80
C PHE A 83 15.30 -2.67 -11.29
N ALA A 84 16.21 -1.98 -11.99
CA ALA A 84 16.41 -2.13 -13.44
C ALA A 84 16.70 -3.58 -13.90
N GLY A 85 17.24 -4.42 -13.01
CA GLY A 85 17.55 -5.83 -13.29
C GLY A 85 16.44 -6.80 -12.91
N ASP A 86 15.34 -6.36 -12.33
CA ASP A 86 14.23 -7.22 -11.91
C ASP A 86 12.95 -6.95 -12.74
N PRO A 87 12.65 -7.80 -13.74
CA PRO A 87 11.51 -7.59 -14.63
C PRO A 87 10.14 -7.72 -13.93
N ARG A 88 10.11 -8.24 -12.70
CA ARG A 88 8.89 -8.37 -11.89
C ARG A 88 8.47 -7.04 -11.26
N VAL A 89 9.40 -6.07 -11.16
CA VAL A 89 9.17 -4.78 -10.49
C VAL A 89 8.85 -3.69 -11.52
N CYS A 90 7.73 -3.03 -11.36
CA CYS A 90 7.29 -1.91 -12.19
C CYS A 90 7.18 -0.64 -11.34
N VAL A 91 8.03 0.35 -11.59
CA VAL A 91 7.94 1.65 -10.95
C VAL A 91 6.99 2.56 -11.74
N ILE A 92 6.04 3.16 -11.04
CA ILE A 92 4.98 3.99 -11.61
C ILE A 92 5.06 5.37 -10.96
N ASN A 93 5.50 6.37 -11.72
CA ASN A 93 5.52 7.75 -11.23
C ASN A 93 4.12 8.35 -11.34
N ALA A 94 3.26 8.01 -10.38
CA ALA A 94 1.86 8.43 -10.36
C ALA A 94 1.31 8.50 -8.92
N ASN A 95 0.16 9.15 -8.79
CA ASN A 95 -0.60 9.13 -7.54
C ASN A 95 -1.18 7.74 -7.29
N ALA A 96 -1.05 7.21 -6.07
CA ALA A 96 -1.61 5.92 -5.67
C ALA A 96 -3.13 5.80 -5.93
N ALA A 97 -3.88 6.90 -5.88
CA ALA A 97 -5.31 6.92 -6.21
C ALA A 97 -5.61 6.59 -7.70
N THR A 98 -4.59 6.47 -8.56
CA THR A 98 -4.76 6.02 -9.95
C THR A 98 -4.55 4.51 -10.13
N ILE A 99 -4.49 3.75 -9.04
CA ILE A 99 -4.14 2.32 -9.08
C ILE A 99 -4.99 1.54 -10.07
N ARG A 100 -6.31 1.67 -10.07
CA ARG A 100 -7.20 0.94 -10.98
C ARG A 100 -6.89 1.23 -12.45
N LEU A 101 -6.62 2.50 -12.77
CA LEU A 101 -6.21 2.89 -14.13
C LEU A 101 -4.88 2.25 -14.52
N GLU A 102 -3.90 2.22 -13.61
CA GLU A 102 -2.59 1.65 -13.87
C GLU A 102 -2.61 0.13 -13.97
N LEU A 103 -3.48 -0.55 -13.20
CA LEU A 103 -3.76 -1.98 -13.34
C LEU A 103 -4.38 -2.28 -14.71
N ALA A 104 -5.43 -1.53 -15.11
CA ALA A 104 -6.10 -1.71 -16.40
C ALA A 104 -5.14 -1.56 -17.59
N LYS A 105 -4.26 -0.55 -17.57
CA LYS A 105 -3.22 -0.35 -18.61
C LYS A 105 -2.28 -1.56 -18.77
N ARG A 106 -2.13 -2.38 -17.73
CA ARG A 106 -1.22 -3.54 -17.69
C ARG A 106 -1.94 -4.87 -17.82
N GLY A 107 -3.28 -4.86 -18.01
CA GLY A 107 -4.09 -6.07 -18.07
C GLY A 107 -4.09 -6.85 -16.76
N ILE A 108 -3.91 -6.16 -15.63
CA ILE A 108 -3.93 -6.75 -14.27
C ILE A 108 -5.32 -6.51 -13.70
N PRO A 109 -6.08 -7.56 -13.35
CA PRO A 109 -7.44 -7.39 -12.83
C PRO A 109 -7.45 -6.83 -11.39
N HIS A 110 -6.59 -7.35 -10.51
CA HIS A 110 -6.58 -7.02 -9.08
C HIS A 110 -5.18 -7.15 -8.49
N CYS A 111 -5.00 -6.60 -7.28
CA CYS A 111 -3.85 -6.85 -6.42
C CYS A 111 -4.25 -7.82 -5.29
N ASP A 112 -3.39 -8.76 -4.94
CA ASP A 112 -3.55 -9.62 -3.77
C ASP A 112 -3.22 -8.86 -2.49
N TYR A 113 -2.20 -8.02 -2.55
CA TYR A 113 -1.78 -7.16 -1.44
C TYR A 113 -1.45 -5.75 -1.91
N ILE A 114 -1.86 -4.79 -1.10
CA ILE A 114 -1.43 -3.39 -1.25
C ILE A 114 -0.82 -2.95 0.07
N ILE A 115 0.38 -2.37 0.02
CA ILE A 115 1.10 -1.90 1.20
C ILE A 115 1.22 -0.38 1.12
N SER A 116 1.11 0.31 2.23
CA SER A 116 1.23 1.77 2.24
C SER A 116 2.04 2.30 3.41
N GLY A 117 3.08 3.07 3.08
CA GLY A 117 3.79 3.96 4.00
C GLY A 117 3.34 5.43 3.89
N ILE A 118 2.27 5.71 3.14
CA ILE A 118 1.74 7.08 3.02
C ILE A 118 1.13 7.52 4.36
N PRO A 119 1.47 8.72 4.87
CA PRO A 119 0.86 9.26 6.07
C PRO A 119 -0.56 9.76 5.78
N PHE A 120 -1.57 8.94 6.02
CA PHE A 120 -2.96 9.30 5.77
C PHE A 120 -3.43 10.50 6.62
N SER A 121 -2.81 10.73 7.79
CA SER A 121 -3.13 11.87 8.67
C SER A 121 -2.97 13.24 8.01
N ILE A 122 -2.12 13.36 6.99
CA ILE A 122 -1.91 14.63 6.27
C ILE A 122 -2.79 14.80 5.05
N LEU A 123 -3.55 13.78 4.67
CA LEU A 123 -4.46 13.86 3.54
C LEU A 123 -5.77 14.53 3.94
N GLU A 124 -6.29 15.39 3.06
CA GLU A 124 -7.65 15.89 3.16
C GLU A 124 -8.66 14.74 3.13
N ILE A 125 -9.78 14.90 3.84
CA ILE A 125 -10.75 13.82 4.04
C ILE A 125 -11.25 13.21 2.71
N GLU A 126 -11.50 14.03 1.69
CA GLU A 126 -11.98 13.56 0.40
C GLU A 126 -10.90 12.77 -0.37
N LYS A 127 -9.64 13.22 -0.30
CA LYS A 127 -8.51 12.49 -0.89
C LYS A 127 -8.28 11.15 -0.18
N LYS A 128 -8.44 11.13 1.15
CA LYS A 128 -8.34 9.93 1.98
C LYS A 128 -9.42 8.91 1.58
N ARG A 129 -10.69 9.35 1.51
CA ARG A 129 -11.82 8.50 1.10
C ARG A 129 -11.65 7.96 -0.32
N ASN A 130 -11.27 8.84 -1.25
CA ASN A 130 -11.03 8.43 -2.63
C ASN A 130 -9.91 7.36 -2.72
N LEU A 131 -8.79 7.57 -2.03
CA LEU A 131 -7.69 6.61 -2.03
C LEU A 131 -8.11 5.27 -1.42
N LEU A 132 -8.87 5.28 -0.32
CA LEU A 132 -9.40 4.05 0.28
C LEU A 132 -10.32 3.29 -0.67
N ARG A 133 -11.25 3.98 -1.34
CA ARG A 133 -12.15 3.36 -2.32
C ARG A 133 -11.38 2.75 -3.49
N GLU A 134 -10.48 3.53 -4.12
CA GLU A 134 -9.67 3.02 -5.23
C GLU A 134 -8.80 1.83 -4.81
N THR A 135 -8.31 1.83 -3.56
CA THR A 135 -7.56 0.72 -2.99
C THR A 135 -8.44 -0.51 -2.79
N HIS A 136 -9.62 -0.35 -2.18
CA HIS A 136 -10.56 -1.44 -1.97
C HIS A 136 -10.98 -2.07 -3.30
N ASP A 137 -11.32 -1.25 -4.30
CA ASP A 137 -11.75 -1.73 -5.61
C ASP A 137 -10.61 -2.42 -6.39
N ALA A 138 -9.36 -2.03 -6.13
CA ALA A 138 -8.19 -2.65 -6.74
C ALA A 138 -7.80 -4.00 -6.11
N LEU A 139 -8.26 -4.29 -4.89
CA LEU A 139 -7.96 -5.56 -4.22
C LEU A 139 -8.79 -6.71 -4.78
N ALA A 140 -8.17 -7.87 -4.91
CA ALA A 140 -8.85 -9.14 -5.12
C ALA A 140 -9.76 -9.47 -3.93
N PRO A 141 -10.85 -10.24 -4.11
CA PRO A 141 -11.56 -10.86 -3.00
C PRO A 141 -10.60 -11.63 -2.08
N GLY A 142 -10.68 -11.43 -0.76
CA GLY A 142 -9.71 -11.96 0.20
C GLY A 142 -8.34 -11.27 0.22
N GLY A 143 -8.10 -10.31 -0.66
CA GLY A 143 -6.90 -9.49 -0.68
C GLY A 143 -6.79 -8.56 0.53
N ALA A 144 -5.60 -8.02 0.79
CA ALA A 144 -5.37 -7.20 1.97
C ALA A 144 -4.66 -5.88 1.67
N PHE A 145 -5.12 -4.82 2.35
CA PHE A 145 -4.45 -3.54 2.43
C PHE A 145 -3.71 -3.44 3.77
N ILE A 146 -2.40 -3.28 3.74
CA ILE A 146 -1.51 -3.23 4.89
C ILE A 146 -0.94 -1.83 5.01
N ILE A 147 -1.17 -1.17 6.13
CA ILE A 147 -0.71 0.19 6.38
C ILE A 147 0.19 0.19 7.59
N TYR A 148 1.31 0.90 7.51
CA TYR A 148 2.17 1.19 8.65
C TYR A 148 2.35 2.71 8.79
N GLN A 149 1.90 3.25 9.92
CA GLN A 149 1.92 4.69 10.19
C GLN A 149 1.92 5.00 11.70
N VAL A 150 2.25 6.24 12.06
CA VAL A 150 2.34 6.67 13.47
C VAL A 150 0.98 6.75 14.16
N THR A 151 -0.08 7.02 13.40
CA THR A 151 -1.45 7.18 13.93
C THR A 151 -2.34 6.01 13.49
N ASN A 152 -3.38 5.68 14.26
CA ASN A 152 -4.36 4.65 13.92
C ASN A 152 -5.71 5.23 13.44
N GLU A 153 -5.74 6.49 13.03
CA GLU A 153 -6.98 7.18 12.65
C GLU A 153 -7.68 6.58 11.43
N LEU A 154 -6.91 5.96 10.52
CA LEU A 154 -7.46 5.43 9.27
C LEU A 154 -8.48 4.33 9.51
N ARG A 155 -8.36 3.57 10.60
CA ARG A 155 -9.32 2.52 10.97
C ARG A 155 -10.75 3.04 11.06
N GLN A 156 -10.94 4.28 11.56
CA GLN A 156 -12.27 4.91 11.65
C GLN A 156 -12.87 5.24 10.27
N HIS A 157 -12.02 5.53 9.28
CA HIS A 157 -12.45 5.86 7.92
C HIS A 157 -12.60 4.64 7.01
N ALA A 158 -12.02 3.51 7.41
CA ALA A 158 -12.05 2.27 6.64
C ALA A 158 -13.11 1.27 7.14
N ILE A 159 -13.84 1.61 8.20
CA ILE A 159 -14.84 0.71 8.81
C ILE A 159 -15.93 0.30 7.83
N ASP A 160 -16.29 1.19 6.89
CA ASP A 160 -17.30 0.93 5.87
C ASP A 160 -16.80 -0.03 4.77
N PHE A 161 -15.48 -0.19 4.61
CA PHE A 161 -14.84 -1.00 3.58
C PHE A 161 -14.27 -2.31 4.10
N ALA A 162 -13.85 -2.32 5.37
CA ALA A 162 -13.22 -3.47 5.99
C ALA A 162 -13.48 -3.45 7.52
N PRO A 163 -14.66 -3.88 7.96
CA PRO A 163 -15.04 -3.86 9.37
C PRO A 163 -14.13 -4.73 10.24
N ASP A 164 -13.57 -5.81 9.68
CA ASP A 164 -12.71 -6.78 10.37
C ASP A 164 -11.23 -6.42 10.31
N SER A 165 -10.89 -5.13 10.43
CA SER A 165 -9.49 -4.70 10.42
C SER A 165 -8.76 -5.12 11.70
N GLU A 166 -7.56 -5.69 11.53
CA GLU A 166 -6.62 -5.98 12.60
C GLU A 166 -5.60 -4.85 12.72
N SER A 167 -5.31 -4.40 13.94
CA SER A 167 -4.31 -3.37 14.17
C SER A 167 -3.43 -3.74 15.35
N GLU A 168 -2.12 -3.60 15.19
CA GLU A 168 -1.14 -3.78 16.24
C GLU A 168 -0.25 -2.55 16.39
N TYR A 169 0.20 -2.30 17.63
CA TYR A 169 1.16 -1.22 17.92
C TYR A 169 2.55 -1.80 18.00
N PHE A 170 3.40 -1.43 17.05
CA PHE A 170 4.74 -1.98 16.88
C PHE A 170 5.80 -1.05 17.46
N LEU A 171 6.45 -1.50 18.56
CA LEU A 171 7.40 -0.71 19.33
C LEU A 171 8.84 -0.73 18.80
N GLN A 172 9.20 -1.73 17.96
CA GLN A 172 10.57 -1.92 17.47
C GLN A 172 10.91 -1.02 16.26
N ASN A 173 10.24 0.12 16.17
CA ASN A 173 10.54 1.21 15.25
C ASN A 173 10.60 2.54 16.01
N ILE A 174 11.33 3.52 15.51
CA ILE A 174 11.41 4.86 16.10
C ILE A 174 11.03 5.87 15.02
N PRO A 175 9.88 6.57 15.18
CA PRO A 175 8.86 6.37 16.23
C PRO A 175 8.15 5.03 16.12
N PRO A 176 7.51 4.53 17.20
CA PRO A 176 6.64 3.36 17.12
C PRO A 176 5.51 3.56 16.13
N MET A 177 5.05 2.48 15.48
CA MET A 177 4.04 2.55 14.44
C MET A 177 2.86 1.60 14.71
N PHE A 178 1.70 1.98 14.20
CA PHE A 178 0.60 1.05 14.03
C PHE A 178 0.77 0.31 12.69
N ILE A 179 0.61 -1.00 12.72
CA ILE A 179 0.47 -1.83 11.52
C ILE A 179 -0.98 -2.27 11.49
N THR A 180 -1.72 -1.85 10.47
CA THR A 180 -3.13 -2.17 10.32
C THR A 180 -3.35 -2.94 9.03
N VAL A 181 -4.08 -4.05 9.12
CA VAL A 181 -4.45 -4.91 7.99
C VAL A 181 -5.95 -4.82 7.78
N PHE A 182 -6.35 -4.35 6.61
CA PHE A 182 -7.73 -4.35 6.14
C PHE A 182 -7.88 -5.44 5.09
N ARG A 183 -8.80 -6.39 5.30
CA ARG A 183 -9.07 -7.46 4.34
C ARG A 183 -10.34 -7.17 3.57
N LYS A 184 -10.29 -7.31 2.25
CA LYS A 184 -11.48 -7.27 1.42
C LYS A 184 -12.25 -8.57 1.63
N THR A 185 -13.49 -8.44 2.10
CA THR A 185 -14.43 -9.56 2.20
C THR A 185 -14.98 -9.91 0.82
N GLY A 186 -15.40 -11.13 0.61
CA GLY A 186 -16.00 -11.62 -0.63
C GLY A 186 -15.31 -12.89 -1.12
N GLU A 187 -16.09 -13.88 -1.44
CA GLU A 187 -15.64 -15.08 -2.17
C GLU A 187 -15.79 -14.81 -3.68
N LEU A 188 -14.81 -15.24 -4.45
CA LEU A 188 -15.03 -15.39 -5.90
C LEU A 188 -16.08 -16.50 -6.05
N ASP A 189 -17.15 -16.24 -6.81
CA ASP A 189 -18.01 -17.33 -7.26
C ASP A 189 -17.15 -18.36 -8.00
N GLY A 190 -17.61 -19.61 -8.05
CA GLY A 190 -16.88 -20.72 -8.69
C GLY A 190 -16.50 -20.50 -10.16
N ASN A 191 -16.89 -19.36 -10.78
CA ASN A 191 -16.56 -18.92 -12.12
C ASN A 191 -15.58 -17.73 -12.16
N GLY A 192 -15.06 -17.26 -11.02
CA GLY A 192 -14.14 -16.13 -10.94
C GLY A 192 -14.81 -14.74 -11.02
N ALA A 193 -16.12 -14.65 -10.93
CA ALA A 193 -16.89 -13.41 -10.82
C ALA A 193 -17.10 -13.03 -9.34
N ILE A 194 -17.23 -11.74 -9.08
CA ILE A 194 -17.48 -11.21 -7.73
C ILE A 194 -18.95 -11.46 -7.38
N ASP A 195 -19.25 -11.91 -6.15
CA ASP A 195 -20.62 -12.06 -5.65
C ASP A 195 -21.37 -10.72 -5.80
N PRO A 196 -22.57 -10.71 -6.44
CA PRO A 196 -23.38 -9.49 -6.60
C PRO A 196 -23.75 -8.80 -5.28
N ALA A 197 -23.67 -9.48 -4.13
CA ALA A 197 -23.88 -8.85 -2.82
C ALA A 197 -22.84 -7.74 -2.52
N ASP A 198 -21.63 -7.83 -3.04
CA ASP A 198 -20.60 -6.80 -2.91
C ASP A 198 -20.83 -5.57 -3.81
N SER A 199 -21.70 -5.67 -4.83
CA SER A 199 -22.04 -4.56 -5.73
C SER A 199 -22.97 -3.51 -5.11
N GLN A 200 -23.60 -3.79 -3.98
CA GLN A 200 -24.53 -2.85 -3.34
C GLN A 200 -23.82 -1.68 -2.64
N PHE A 201 -22.52 -1.80 -2.37
CA PHE A 201 -21.73 -0.69 -1.78
C PHE A 201 -21.49 0.47 -2.76
N SER A 202 -21.54 0.22 -4.07
CA SER A 202 -21.31 1.25 -5.09
C SER A 202 -22.46 2.26 -5.23
N SER A 203 -23.69 1.93 -4.79
CA SER A 203 -24.88 2.77 -5.05
C SER A 203 -25.16 3.83 -3.97
N ASN A 204 -24.56 3.73 -2.80
CA ASN A 204 -24.84 4.64 -1.67
C ASN A 204 -23.99 5.93 -1.66
N TYR A 205 -23.03 6.06 -2.58
CA TYR A 205 -22.14 7.23 -2.63
C TYR A 205 -22.33 8.14 -3.86
N ALA A 206 -23.41 7.94 -4.63
CA ALA A 206 -23.76 8.77 -5.80
C ALA A 206 -24.83 9.85 -5.49
N ARG A 207 -24.88 10.34 -4.24
CA ARG A 207 -25.72 11.50 -3.89
C ARG A 207 -24.92 12.54 -3.12
#